data_defaf16348e0c4302e926cf44ee7b8bb
#
_entry.id   defaf16348e0c4302e926cf44ee7b8bb
#
_cell.length_a   1.000
_cell.length_b   1.000
_cell.length_c   1.000
_cell.angle_alpha   90.00
_cell.angle_beta   90.00
_cell.angle_gamma   90.00
#
_symmetry.space_group_name_H-M   'P 1'
#
loop_
_entity.id
_entity.type
_entity.pdbx_description
1 polymer ?
#
loop_
_entity_poly.entity_id
_entity_poly.type
_entity_poly.pdbx_seq_one_letter_code
_entity_poly.pdbx_strand_id
1 'polypeptide(L)'
;LIPQENNIAFDRIILGIDPGTIVMGYGIIGIVKKQVTLITLGVLHLEKYDDYALKLKKIFERTTGLIDEFNPDEMAIEAPFYGKNVQSMLKLGRAQGVAIAGAMSRQIIVSEYSPKKIKQSITGNGNATKEQVAGMLEHILKFKHDSKFMDATDGLAAAYCHFMQKNIGIETAKSKIKIPPKKKATSWDTFVSNNPTKIKK
;
A
#
# COMPACT_ATOMS: atom_id res chain seq x y z
N LEU A 1 15.73 -21.32 -9.10
CA LEU A 1 16.04 -20.88 -10.48
C LEU A 1 14.72 -20.69 -11.20
N ILE A 2 14.23 -19.46 -11.24
CA ILE A 2 13.10 -19.05 -12.08
C ILE A 2 13.69 -18.78 -13.46
N PRO A 3 13.12 -19.33 -14.54
CA PRO A 3 13.61 -19.04 -15.87
C PRO A 3 13.46 -17.54 -16.13
N GLN A 4 14.56 -16.87 -16.43
CA GLN A 4 14.56 -15.56 -17.08
C GLN A 4 14.14 -15.81 -18.53
N GLU A 5 12.84 -15.69 -18.80
CA GLU A 5 12.37 -15.50 -20.17
C GLU A 5 11.03 -14.78 -20.15
N ASN A 6 11.08 -13.58 -20.55
CA ASN A 6 10.20 -12.59 -21.15
C ASN A 6 10.30 -11.27 -20.41
N ASN A 7 10.99 -10.35 -21.05
CA ASN A 7 11.01 -8.94 -20.70
C ASN A 7 9.61 -8.36 -21.01
N ILE A 8 8.60 -8.75 -20.19
CA ILE A 8 7.25 -8.19 -20.31
C ILE A 8 7.35 -6.76 -19.76
N ALA A 9 7.31 -5.79 -20.65
CA ALA A 9 7.15 -4.41 -20.25
C ALA A 9 5.72 -4.23 -19.71
N PHE A 10 5.58 -3.98 -18.42
CA PHE A 10 4.30 -3.66 -17.79
C PHE A 10 3.95 -2.20 -18.05
N ASP A 11 2.68 -1.92 -18.39
CA ASP A 11 2.15 -0.56 -18.51
C ASP A 11 2.08 0.10 -17.12
N ARG A 12 1.93 -0.71 -16.05
CA ARG A 12 1.86 -0.27 -14.67
C ARG A 12 2.17 -1.41 -13.70
N ILE A 13 2.89 -1.10 -12.64
CA ILE A 13 3.20 -2.01 -11.52
C ILE A 13 2.63 -1.45 -10.24
N ILE A 14 1.93 -2.27 -9.45
CA ILE A 14 1.32 -1.88 -8.18
C ILE A 14 1.89 -2.77 -7.07
N LEU A 15 2.45 -2.13 -6.03
CA LEU A 15 2.81 -2.77 -4.78
C LEU A 15 1.64 -2.70 -3.80
N GLY A 16 1.24 -3.81 -3.22
CA GLY A 16 0.27 -3.87 -2.14
C GLY A 16 0.92 -4.31 -0.83
N ILE A 17 0.55 -3.68 0.26
CA ILE A 17 1.04 -3.98 1.61
C ILE A 17 -0.13 -4.13 2.58
N ASP A 18 -0.11 -5.21 3.36
CA ASP A 18 -0.86 -5.36 4.60
C ASP A 18 0.09 -5.17 5.77
N PRO A 19 0.05 -4.01 6.47
CA PRO A 19 0.99 -3.72 7.55
C PRO A 19 0.65 -4.51 8.81
N GLY A 20 1.65 -5.21 9.35
CA GLY A 20 1.53 -5.96 10.59
C GLY A 20 2.71 -5.72 11.53
N THR A 21 2.56 -6.05 12.81
CA THR A 21 3.63 -5.99 13.81
C THR A 21 4.22 -7.35 14.17
N ILE A 22 3.61 -8.41 13.67
CA ILE A 22 4.05 -9.81 13.79
C ILE A 22 4.48 -10.30 12.41
N VAL A 23 3.62 -10.12 11.43
CA VAL A 23 3.86 -10.42 10.01
C VAL A 23 3.37 -9.24 9.19
N MET A 24 4.12 -8.82 8.19
CA MET A 24 3.70 -7.88 7.15
C MET A 24 3.58 -8.62 5.83
N GLY A 25 2.39 -8.64 5.24
CA GLY A 25 2.15 -9.20 3.92
C GLY A 25 2.44 -8.19 2.81
N TYR A 26 2.93 -8.67 1.67
CA TYR A 26 3.07 -7.85 0.47
C TYR A 26 2.79 -8.65 -0.80
N GLY A 27 2.33 -7.96 -1.83
CA GLY A 27 2.13 -8.52 -3.17
C GLY A 27 2.35 -7.48 -4.24
N ILE A 28 2.89 -7.88 -5.38
CA ILE A 28 3.17 -7.01 -6.51
C ILE A 28 2.49 -7.57 -7.75
N ILE A 29 1.73 -6.72 -8.43
CA ILE A 29 1.06 -7.05 -9.69
C ILE A 29 1.54 -6.15 -10.80
N GLY A 30 1.67 -6.73 -12.00
CA GLY A 30 1.92 -6.01 -13.23
C GLY A 30 0.68 -5.98 -14.12
N ILE A 31 0.46 -4.87 -14.81
CA ILE A 31 -0.68 -4.66 -15.70
C ILE A 31 -0.20 -4.44 -17.12
N VAL A 32 -0.77 -5.19 -18.08
CA VAL A 32 -0.57 -5.00 -19.52
C VAL A 32 -1.94 -4.99 -20.19
N LYS A 33 -2.30 -3.93 -20.88
CA LYS A 33 -3.59 -3.81 -21.61
C LYS A 33 -4.82 -4.24 -20.78
N LYS A 34 -4.86 -3.83 -19.50
CA LYS A 34 -5.89 -4.20 -18.49
C LYS A 34 -5.85 -5.65 -18.00
N GLN A 35 -4.94 -6.47 -18.46
CA GLN A 35 -4.69 -7.79 -17.87
C GLN A 35 -3.75 -7.66 -16.70
N VAL A 36 -4.08 -8.33 -15.60
CA VAL A 36 -3.30 -8.33 -14.36
C VAL A 36 -2.53 -9.63 -14.25
N THR A 37 -1.26 -9.52 -13.91
CA THR A 37 -0.38 -10.66 -13.69
C THR A 37 0.28 -10.53 -12.32
N LEU A 38 0.38 -11.60 -11.58
CA LEU A 38 1.16 -11.67 -10.35
C LEU A 38 2.65 -11.62 -10.71
N ILE A 39 3.39 -10.66 -10.12
CA ILE A 39 4.85 -10.60 -10.22
C ILE A 39 5.46 -11.37 -9.05
N THR A 40 5.10 -11.01 -7.82
CA THR A 40 5.55 -11.68 -6.61
C THR A 40 4.61 -11.43 -5.45
N LEU A 41 4.68 -12.27 -4.44
CA LEU A 41 4.04 -12.07 -3.14
C LEU A 41 4.92 -12.67 -2.04
N GLY A 42 4.75 -12.21 -0.81
CA GLY A 42 5.52 -12.76 0.31
C GLY A 42 5.18 -12.10 1.63
N VAL A 43 5.94 -12.50 2.65
CA VAL A 43 5.78 -11.99 4.01
C VAL A 43 7.11 -11.53 4.60
N LEU A 44 7.03 -10.57 5.49
CA LEU A 44 8.12 -10.19 6.37
C LEU A 44 7.77 -10.62 7.78
N HIS A 45 8.50 -11.61 8.30
CA HIS A 45 8.37 -12.10 9.66
C HIS A 45 9.04 -11.14 10.65
N LEU A 46 8.23 -10.56 11.54
CA LEU A 46 8.66 -9.57 12.52
C LEU A 46 8.65 -10.12 13.96
N GLU A 47 8.04 -11.28 14.19
CA GLU A 47 7.99 -11.94 15.51
C GLU A 47 9.37 -12.22 16.10
N LYS A 48 10.37 -12.47 15.26
CA LYS A 48 11.76 -12.74 15.65
C LYS A 48 12.52 -11.53 16.24
N TYR A 49 11.93 -10.35 16.18
CA TYR A 49 12.53 -9.14 16.72
C TYR A 49 11.78 -8.72 18.00
N ASP A 50 12.46 -8.66 19.14
CA ASP A 50 11.87 -8.23 20.41
C ASP A 50 11.70 -6.71 20.48
N ASP A 51 12.66 -5.96 19.94
CA ASP A 51 12.60 -4.50 19.90
C ASP A 51 11.62 -4.00 18.84
N TYR A 52 10.67 -3.18 19.28
CA TYR A 52 9.66 -2.61 18.42
C TYR A 52 10.24 -1.60 17.41
N ALA A 53 11.24 -0.82 17.77
CA ALA A 53 11.90 0.11 16.85
C ALA A 53 12.62 -0.65 15.74
N LEU A 54 13.22 -1.81 16.07
CA LEU A 54 13.83 -2.68 15.07
C LEU A 54 12.78 -3.25 14.10
N LYS A 55 11.58 -3.62 14.58
CA LYS A 55 10.47 -4.03 13.71
C LYS A 55 10.10 -2.93 12.71
N LEU A 56 9.96 -1.68 13.17
CA LEU A 56 9.69 -0.54 12.29
C LEU A 56 10.81 -0.33 11.26
N LYS A 57 12.06 -0.43 11.68
CA LYS A 57 13.21 -0.36 10.77
C LYS A 57 13.11 -1.44 9.69
N LYS A 58 12.77 -2.68 10.05
CA LYS A 58 12.63 -3.80 9.09
C LYS A 58 11.47 -3.59 8.11
N ILE A 59 10.36 -3.00 8.55
CA ILE A 59 9.24 -2.60 7.67
C ILE A 59 9.72 -1.56 6.65
N PHE A 60 10.43 -0.52 7.11
CA PHE A 60 10.99 0.50 6.22
C PHE A 60 11.95 -0.10 5.18
N GLU A 61 12.93 -0.87 5.64
CA GLU A 61 13.93 -1.52 4.79
C GLU A 61 13.28 -2.46 3.75
N ARG A 62 12.25 -3.25 4.16
CA ARG A 62 11.57 -4.14 3.23
C ARG A 62 10.73 -3.38 2.22
N THR A 63 10.00 -2.34 2.66
CA THR A 63 9.17 -1.52 1.76
C THR A 63 10.04 -0.83 0.71
N THR A 64 11.12 -0.16 1.13
CA THR A 64 12.04 0.51 0.20
C THR A 64 12.76 -0.48 -0.70
N GLY A 65 13.18 -1.64 -0.17
CA GLY A 65 13.81 -2.69 -0.96
C GLY A 65 12.88 -3.25 -2.06
N LEU A 66 11.59 -3.47 -1.76
CA LEU A 66 10.62 -3.89 -2.77
C LEU A 66 10.43 -2.82 -3.85
N ILE A 67 10.42 -1.54 -3.45
CA ILE A 67 10.30 -0.44 -4.40
C ILE A 67 11.54 -0.34 -5.28
N ASP A 68 12.72 -0.43 -4.70
CA ASP A 68 13.99 -0.35 -5.42
C ASP A 68 14.20 -1.56 -6.38
N GLU A 69 13.67 -2.74 -6.03
CA GLU A 69 13.77 -3.97 -6.82
C GLU A 69 12.77 -4.03 -7.98
N PHE A 70 11.50 -3.66 -7.72
CA PHE A 70 10.41 -3.86 -8.68
C PHE A 70 9.93 -2.58 -9.36
N ASN A 71 10.40 -1.42 -8.90
CA ASN A 71 10.07 -0.09 -9.42
C ASN A 71 8.56 0.13 -9.65
N PRO A 72 7.71 -0.05 -8.61
CA PRO A 72 6.27 0.12 -8.77
C PRO A 72 5.90 1.59 -9.00
N ASP A 73 4.84 1.82 -9.77
CA ASP A 73 4.30 3.16 -10.02
C ASP A 73 3.49 3.68 -8.85
N GLU A 74 2.82 2.77 -8.14
CA GLU A 74 1.88 3.09 -7.06
C GLU A 74 1.95 2.05 -5.95
N MET A 75 1.62 2.48 -4.73
CA MET A 75 1.47 1.57 -3.59
C MET A 75 0.05 1.63 -3.03
N ALA A 76 -0.52 0.47 -2.77
CA ALA A 76 -1.76 0.30 -2.03
C ALA A 76 -1.46 -0.26 -0.65
N ILE A 77 -2.10 0.25 0.39
CA ILE A 77 -1.88 -0.23 1.75
C ILE A 77 -3.22 -0.42 2.46
N GLU A 78 -3.33 -1.50 3.25
CA GLU A 78 -4.50 -1.71 4.08
C GLU A 78 -4.51 -0.71 5.23
N ALA A 79 -5.66 -0.06 5.44
CA ALA A 79 -5.86 0.86 6.55
C ALA A 79 -6.05 0.09 7.86
N PRO A 80 -5.51 0.58 9.00
CA PRO A 80 -5.71 -0.06 10.29
C PRO A 80 -7.19 -0.19 10.63
N PHE A 81 -7.57 -1.35 11.13
CA PHE A 81 -8.93 -1.58 11.60
C PHE A 81 -9.09 -1.11 13.05
N TYR A 82 -10.24 -0.47 13.33
CA TYR A 82 -10.58 -0.09 14.71
C TYR A 82 -10.90 -1.33 15.55
N GLY A 83 -9.96 -1.72 16.40
CA GLY A 83 -10.11 -2.84 17.32
C GLY A 83 -10.34 -2.37 18.76
N LYS A 84 -10.71 -3.29 19.65
CA LYS A 84 -10.90 -3.00 21.08
C LYS A 84 -9.58 -2.69 21.81
N ASN A 85 -8.45 -3.15 21.28
CA ASN A 85 -7.13 -2.97 21.90
C ASN A 85 -6.42 -1.75 21.28
N VAL A 86 -6.48 -0.63 22.00
CA VAL A 86 -5.88 0.65 21.60
C VAL A 86 -4.36 0.54 21.40
N GLN A 87 -3.66 -0.22 22.26
CA GLN A 87 -2.21 -0.39 22.15
C GLN A 87 -1.81 -1.11 20.85
N SER A 88 -2.56 -2.14 20.47
CA SER A 88 -2.35 -2.86 19.22
C SER A 88 -2.61 -1.94 18.01
N MET A 89 -3.67 -1.14 18.08
CA MET A 89 -3.99 -0.17 17.02
C MET A 89 -2.89 0.88 16.85
N LEU A 90 -2.37 1.44 17.95
CA LEU A 90 -1.26 2.40 17.90
C LEU A 90 0.01 1.80 17.30
N LYS A 91 0.33 0.54 17.64
CA LYS A 91 1.45 -0.17 17.06
C LYS A 91 1.24 -0.40 15.55
N LEU A 92 0.03 -0.82 15.15
CA LEU A 92 -0.30 -1.06 13.76
C LEU A 92 -0.25 0.24 12.93
N GLY A 93 -0.80 1.35 13.45
CA GLY A 93 -0.72 2.66 12.80
C GLY A 93 0.72 3.16 12.62
N ARG A 94 1.62 2.87 13.59
CA ARG A 94 3.05 3.19 13.42
C ARG A 94 3.70 2.34 12.32
N ALA A 95 3.39 1.03 12.27
CA ALA A 95 3.89 0.12 11.24
C ALA A 95 3.44 0.58 9.84
N GLN A 96 2.15 0.93 9.70
CA GLN A 96 1.60 1.49 8.47
C GLN A 96 2.28 2.81 8.09
N GLY A 97 2.39 3.76 9.04
CA GLY A 97 3.03 5.06 8.79
C GLY A 97 4.47 4.93 8.31
N VAL A 98 5.21 3.96 8.83
CA VAL A 98 6.58 3.66 8.39
C VAL A 98 6.62 3.09 6.97
N ALA A 99 5.71 2.20 6.60
CA ALA A 99 5.60 1.70 5.23
C ALA A 99 5.25 2.83 4.25
N ILE A 100 4.31 3.72 4.62
CA ILE A 100 3.95 4.92 3.84
C ILE A 100 5.16 5.84 3.70
N ALA A 101 5.88 6.13 4.77
CA ALA A 101 7.07 6.97 4.74
C ALA A 101 8.16 6.37 3.83
N GLY A 102 8.34 5.05 3.87
CA GLY A 102 9.23 4.32 2.96
C GLY A 102 8.87 4.55 1.49
N ALA A 103 7.58 4.41 1.14
CA ALA A 103 7.10 4.66 -0.21
C ALA A 103 7.25 6.13 -0.64
N MET A 104 6.88 7.06 0.22
CA MET A 104 7.00 8.49 -0.04
C MET A 104 8.46 8.93 -0.20
N SER A 105 9.41 8.31 0.50
CA SER A 105 10.85 8.57 0.33
C SER A 105 11.36 8.21 -1.08
N ARG A 106 10.64 7.35 -1.80
CA ARG A 106 10.87 6.96 -3.19
C ARG A 106 9.91 7.63 -4.18
N GLN A 107 9.16 8.64 -3.71
CA GLN A 107 8.19 9.40 -4.51
C GLN A 107 7.02 8.53 -5.06
N ILE A 108 6.76 7.38 -4.44
CA ILE A 108 5.64 6.51 -4.78
C ILE A 108 4.34 7.06 -4.19
N ILE A 109 3.31 7.16 -5.02
CA ILE A 109 1.96 7.55 -4.60
C ILE A 109 1.32 6.42 -3.80
N VAL A 110 0.80 6.73 -2.61
CA VAL A 110 0.16 5.75 -1.73
C VAL A 110 -1.34 5.95 -1.69
N SER A 111 -2.09 4.85 -1.77
CA SER A 111 -3.54 4.82 -1.59
C SER A 111 -3.91 3.84 -0.48
N GLU A 112 -4.77 4.28 0.45
CA GLU A 112 -5.21 3.48 1.59
C GLU A 112 -6.61 2.90 1.34
N TYR A 113 -6.81 1.64 1.72
CA TYR A 113 -8.08 0.93 1.58
C TYR A 113 -8.48 0.24 2.88
N SER A 114 -9.74 0.40 3.29
CA SER A 114 -10.24 -0.36 4.43
C SER A 114 -10.33 -1.87 4.13
N PRO A 115 -10.18 -2.75 5.14
CA PRO A 115 -10.31 -4.20 4.97
C PRO A 115 -11.62 -4.60 4.28
N LYS A 116 -12.72 -3.95 4.65
CA LYS A 116 -14.04 -4.18 4.03
C LYS A 116 -14.04 -3.84 2.53
N LYS A 117 -13.40 -2.74 2.14
CA LYS A 117 -13.31 -2.31 0.74
C LYS A 117 -12.46 -3.27 -0.08
N ILE A 118 -11.35 -3.74 0.48
CA ILE A 118 -10.47 -4.74 -0.15
C ILE A 118 -11.27 -6.02 -0.43
N LYS A 119 -11.92 -6.59 0.59
CA LYS A 119 -12.74 -7.80 0.46
C LYS A 119 -13.84 -7.64 -0.59
N GLN A 120 -14.57 -6.52 -0.53
CA GLN A 120 -15.65 -6.22 -1.46
C GLN A 120 -15.18 -6.11 -2.90
N SER A 121 -14.01 -5.52 -3.15
CA SER A 121 -13.49 -5.35 -4.52
C SER A 121 -13.09 -6.67 -5.18
N ILE A 122 -12.74 -7.70 -4.38
CA ILE A 122 -12.28 -8.99 -4.88
C ILE A 122 -13.44 -9.99 -4.98
N THR A 123 -14.25 -10.08 -3.92
CA THR A 123 -15.31 -11.12 -3.79
C THR A 123 -16.73 -10.61 -4.02
N GLY A 124 -16.91 -9.28 -4.14
CA GLY A 124 -18.24 -8.65 -4.13
C GLY A 124 -18.86 -8.55 -2.72
N ASN A 125 -18.24 -9.16 -1.69
CA ASN A 125 -18.74 -9.20 -0.32
C ASN A 125 -17.69 -8.67 0.66
N GLY A 126 -17.97 -7.54 1.32
CA GLY A 126 -17.07 -6.93 2.30
C GLY A 126 -16.91 -7.73 3.61
N ASN A 127 -17.73 -8.77 3.83
CA ASN A 127 -17.64 -9.68 4.99
C ASN A 127 -17.02 -11.04 4.62
N ALA A 128 -16.45 -11.18 3.43
CA ALA A 128 -15.79 -12.41 3.01
C ALA A 128 -14.66 -12.82 3.98
N THR A 129 -14.44 -14.13 4.12
CA THR A 129 -13.31 -14.64 4.92
C THR A 129 -11.99 -14.47 4.19
N LYS A 130 -10.86 -14.60 4.88
CA LYS A 130 -9.52 -14.56 4.26
C LYS A 130 -9.37 -15.65 3.20
N GLU A 131 -9.87 -16.85 3.47
CA GLU A 131 -9.82 -18.00 2.56
C GLU A 131 -10.59 -17.73 1.27
N GLN A 132 -11.77 -17.07 1.38
CA GLN A 132 -12.56 -16.69 0.20
C GLN A 132 -11.84 -15.65 -0.66
N VAL A 133 -11.18 -14.67 -0.04
CA VAL A 133 -10.39 -13.67 -0.75
C VAL A 133 -9.19 -14.32 -1.43
N ALA A 134 -8.44 -15.17 -0.72
CA ALA A 134 -7.27 -15.87 -1.24
C ALA A 134 -7.66 -16.77 -2.42
N GLY A 135 -8.70 -17.59 -2.27
CA GLY A 135 -9.18 -18.48 -3.34
C GLY A 135 -9.65 -17.72 -4.59
N MET A 136 -10.28 -16.55 -4.42
CA MET A 136 -10.66 -15.71 -5.55
C MET A 136 -9.42 -15.13 -6.26
N LEU A 137 -8.42 -14.65 -5.52
CA LEU A 137 -7.16 -14.14 -6.09
C LEU A 137 -6.39 -15.23 -6.84
N GLU A 138 -6.32 -16.45 -6.30
CA GLU A 138 -5.72 -17.60 -6.98
C GLU A 138 -6.38 -17.88 -8.33
N HIS A 139 -7.72 -17.84 -8.34
CA HIS A 139 -8.48 -18.05 -9.58
C HIS A 139 -8.23 -16.94 -10.61
N ILE A 140 -8.25 -15.68 -10.16
CA ILE A 140 -8.09 -14.50 -11.03
C ILE A 140 -6.67 -14.41 -11.58
N LEU A 141 -5.66 -14.59 -10.74
CA LEU A 141 -4.24 -14.39 -11.07
C LEU A 141 -3.54 -15.70 -11.47
N LYS A 142 -4.28 -16.83 -11.48
CA LYS A 142 -3.82 -18.16 -11.93
C LYS A 142 -2.55 -18.63 -11.21
N PHE A 143 -2.48 -18.44 -9.90
CA PHE A 143 -1.40 -18.96 -9.07
C PHE A 143 -1.96 -19.92 -8.03
N LYS A 144 -1.09 -20.70 -7.40
CA LYS A 144 -1.41 -21.50 -6.22
C LYS A 144 -0.57 -21.01 -5.07
N HIS A 145 -1.19 -20.76 -3.93
CA HIS A 145 -0.44 -20.45 -2.72
C HIS A 145 -0.43 -21.65 -1.78
N ASP A 146 0.63 -21.81 -1.01
CA ASP A 146 0.63 -22.69 0.15
C ASP A 146 -0.15 -21.99 1.29
N SER A 147 -0.99 -22.73 2.01
CA SER A 147 -1.76 -22.22 3.15
C SER A 147 -0.92 -21.48 4.21
N LYS A 148 0.41 -21.74 4.22
CA LYS A 148 1.38 -21.03 5.06
C LYS A 148 1.59 -19.55 4.69
N PHE A 149 1.13 -19.13 3.54
CA PHE A 149 1.35 -17.76 3.03
C PHE A 149 0.06 -16.93 2.94
N MET A 150 -0.94 -17.23 3.79
CA MET A 150 -2.20 -16.47 3.83
C MET A 150 -1.98 -14.95 4.02
N ASP A 151 -1.04 -14.56 4.88
CA ASP A 151 -0.74 -13.14 5.10
C ASP A 151 -0.11 -12.47 3.86
N ALA A 152 0.55 -13.22 2.98
CA ALA A 152 1.04 -12.68 1.71
C ALA A 152 -0.12 -12.32 0.75
N THR A 153 -1.21 -13.07 0.81
CA THR A 153 -2.39 -12.78 -0.01
C THR A 153 -3.13 -11.53 0.43
N ASP A 154 -3.02 -11.10 1.70
CA ASP A 154 -3.63 -9.86 2.18
C ASP A 154 -2.96 -8.62 1.54
N GLY A 155 -1.61 -8.60 1.43
CA GLY A 155 -0.90 -7.58 0.69
C GLY A 155 -1.24 -7.57 -0.80
N LEU A 156 -1.32 -8.76 -1.42
CA LEU A 156 -1.74 -8.90 -2.82
C LEU A 156 -3.17 -8.40 -3.03
N ALA A 157 -4.07 -8.64 -2.07
CA ALA A 157 -5.45 -8.16 -2.09
C ALA A 157 -5.53 -6.62 -2.11
N ALA A 158 -4.65 -5.94 -1.39
CA ALA A 158 -4.56 -4.47 -1.42
C ALA A 158 -4.15 -3.96 -2.81
N ALA A 159 -3.14 -4.58 -3.45
CA ALA A 159 -2.72 -4.22 -4.81
C ALA A 159 -3.85 -4.43 -5.82
N TYR A 160 -4.53 -5.57 -5.76
CA TYR A 160 -5.64 -5.88 -6.67
C TYR A 160 -6.86 -4.97 -6.43
N CYS A 161 -7.18 -4.64 -5.18
CA CYS A 161 -8.19 -3.65 -4.85
C CYS A 161 -7.90 -2.30 -5.53
N HIS A 162 -6.67 -1.84 -5.45
CA HIS A 162 -6.25 -0.58 -6.08
C HIS A 162 -6.42 -0.61 -7.60
N PHE A 163 -6.01 -1.70 -8.25
CA PHE A 163 -6.24 -1.90 -9.68
C PHE A 163 -7.73 -1.78 -10.04
N MET A 164 -8.62 -2.45 -9.29
CA MET A 164 -10.06 -2.40 -9.54
C MET A 164 -10.64 -0.98 -9.36
N GLN A 165 -10.21 -0.24 -8.32
CA GLN A 165 -10.71 1.11 -8.06
C GLN A 165 -10.29 2.10 -9.17
N LYS A 166 -9.07 2.00 -9.66
CA LYS A 166 -8.56 2.87 -10.74
C LYS A 166 -9.25 2.57 -12.08
N ASN A 167 -9.60 1.32 -12.35
CA ASN A 167 -10.30 0.95 -13.58
C ASN A 167 -11.80 1.34 -13.55
N ILE A 168 -12.46 1.27 -12.40
CA ILE A 168 -13.85 1.74 -12.24
C ILE A 168 -13.90 3.28 -12.30
N GLY A 169 -12.87 3.97 -11.77
CA GLY A 169 -12.80 5.45 -11.77
C GLY A 169 -12.54 6.10 -13.13
N ILE A 170 -12.09 5.35 -14.12
CA ILE A 170 -11.87 5.89 -15.48
C ILE A 170 -13.20 6.20 -16.18
N GLU A 171 -14.30 5.57 -15.78
CA GLU A 171 -15.63 5.84 -16.36
C GLU A 171 -16.41 6.97 -15.65
N THR A 172 -16.03 7.39 -14.46
CA THR A 172 -16.89 8.29 -13.66
C THR A 172 -16.30 9.62 -13.21
N ALA A 173 -15.03 9.97 -13.47
CA ALA A 173 -14.53 11.27 -13.04
C ALA A 173 -13.40 11.84 -13.91
N LYS A 174 -13.74 12.59 -14.94
CA LYS A 174 -12.96 13.79 -15.31
C LYS A 174 -13.17 14.88 -14.25
N SER A 175 -12.90 14.64 -13.00
CA SER A 175 -12.70 15.70 -12.03
C SER A 175 -11.25 16.12 -12.07
N LYS A 176 -10.97 17.13 -12.89
CA LYS A 176 -9.74 17.92 -12.81
C LYS A 176 -9.64 18.44 -11.37
N ILE A 177 -8.84 17.79 -10.56
CA ILE A 177 -8.30 18.43 -9.35
C ILE A 177 -7.44 19.56 -9.89
N LYS A 178 -8.01 20.78 -9.92
CA LYS A 178 -7.22 21.99 -10.13
C LYS A 178 -6.31 22.11 -8.91
N ILE A 179 -5.05 21.68 -9.07
CA ILE A 179 -4.01 22.03 -8.10
C ILE A 179 -3.97 23.57 -8.11
N PRO A 180 -4.31 24.24 -7.00
CA PRO A 180 -4.19 25.69 -6.95
C PRO A 180 -2.72 26.03 -7.22
N PRO A 181 -2.43 27.10 -7.99
CA PRO A 181 -1.08 27.52 -8.25
C PRO A 181 -0.34 27.68 -6.91
N LYS A 182 0.88 27.10 -6.81
CA LYS A 182 1.74 27.29 -5.63
C LYS A 182 1.78 28.78 -5.33
N LYS A 183 1.12 29.21 -4.23
CA LYS A 183 1.35 30.53 -3.70
C LYS A 183 2.85 30.62 -3.42
N LYS A 184 3.54 31.59 -4.04
CA LYS A 184 4.93 31.89 -3.73
C LYS A 184 5.04 31.96 -2.21
N ALA A 185 5.97 31.20 -1.63
CA ALA A 185 6.25 31.26 -0.21
C ALA A 185 6.48 32.74 0.14
N THR A 186 5.55 33.35 0.83
CA THR A 186 5.76 34.68 1.41
C THR A 186 6.81 34.48 2.48
N SER A 187 7.91 35.22 2.38
CA SER A 187 8.99 35.16 3.35
C SER A 187 8.39 35.42 4.75
N TRP A 188 9.02 34.87 5.79
CA TRP A 188 8.63 35.11 7.18
C TRP A 188 8.53 36.60 7.47
N ASP A 189 9.39 37.43 6.87
CA ASP A 189 9.38 38.91 6.96
C ASP A 189 8.08 39.52 6.42
N THR A 190 7.52 38.97 5.34
CA THR A 190 6.23 39.42 4.78
C THR A 190 5.06 39.03 5.71
N PHE A 191 5.15 37.85 6.35
CA PHE A 191 4.14 37.44 7.34
C PHE A 191 4.20 38.35 8.58
N VAL A 192 5.39 38.63 9.09
CA VAL A 192 5.62 39.53 10.24
C VAL A 192 5.08 40.93 9.95
N SER A 193 5.41 41.51 8.80
CA SER A 193 4.95 42.83 8.39
C SER A 193 3.44 42.96 8.28
N ASN A 194 2.76 41.89 7.85
CA ASN A 194 1.31 41.88 7.68
C ASN A 194 0.54 41.51 8.95
N ASN A 195 1.21 41.12 10.06
CA ASN A 195 0.60 40.69 11.31
C ASN A 195 1.27 41.32 12.56
N PRO A 196 1.42 42.65 12.64
CA PRO A 196 2.20 43.30 13.71
C PRO A 196 1.61 43.07 15.11
N THR A 197 0.31 42.80 15.21
CA THR A 197 -0.39 42.59 16.50
C THR A 197 -0.30 41.16 17.01
N LYS A 198 0.15 40.20 16.22
CA LYS A 198 0.24 38.78 16.59
C LYS A 198 1.61 38.39 17.16
N ILE A 199 2.60 39.31 17.12
CA ILE A 199 3.95 39.05 17.58
C ILE A 199 4.13 39.78 18.90
N LYS A 200 4.06 39.06 20.02
CA LYS A 200 4.46 39.57 21.32
C LYS A 200 5.99 39.59 21.40
N LYS A 201 6.55 40.75 21.84
CA LYS A 201 7.95 40.85 22.24
C LYS A 201 8.22 39.96 23.43
#